data_96b0db244ef067ce17c7f87b7a9dd9aa
#
_entry.id   96b0db244ef067ce17c7f87b7a9dd9aa
#
_cell.length_a   1.000
_cell.length_b   1.000
_cell.length_c   1.000
_cell.angle_alpha   90.00
_cell.angle_beta   90.00
_cell.angle_gamma   90.00
#
_symmetry.space_group_name_H-M   'P 1'
#
loop_
_entity.id
_entity.type
_entity.pdbx_description
1 polymer ?
#
loop_
_entity_poly.entity_id
_entity_poly.type
_entity_poly.pdbx_seq_one_letter_code
_entity_poly.pdbx_strand_id
1 'polypeptide(L)'
;MCFQAEALNREALFTDETENFRFPTEPLEGDDVYLRFRTARGNVDYVYYIEDSSRKEAVMEKSDSDGLFDYYEYKITVGRERISYSFKVVKGSEACYYNRLGATMDNQECFHFRIAPGFSTPDWAKGAIMYQIYVDRFCNGDPSNDVVDNEYFYIDQNVMHVSDWSKYPSQ
;
A
#
# COMPACT_ATOMS: atom_id res chain seq x y z
N MET A 1 -38.56 -10.58 -19.25
CA MET A 1 -37.16 -10.94 -19.03
C MET A 1 -36.63 -9.99 -17.97
N CYS A 2 -36.38 -10.48 -16.75
CA CYS A 2 -35.72 -9.66 -15.72
C CYS A 2 -34.23 -9.66 -16.05
N PHE A 3 -33.70 -8.54 -16.54
CA PHE A 3 -32.25 -8.36 -16.62
C PHE A 3 -31.75 -8.30 -15.18
N GLN A 4 -31.14 -9.37 -14.69
CA GLN A 4 -30.33 -9.27 -13.48
C GLN A 4 -29.20 -8.30 -13.78
N ALA A 5 -29.19 -7.17 -13.09
CA ALA A 5 -28.06 -6.26 -13.18
C ALA A 5 -26.80 -7.04 -12.75
N GLU A 6 -25.80 -7.04 -13.60
CA GLU A 6 -24.54 -7.71 -13.32
C GLU A 6 -23.89 -7.09 -12.08
N ALA A 7 -23.51 -7.89 -11.09
CA ALA A 7 -22.93 -7.41 -9.84
C ALA A 7 -21.58 -6.72 -10.07
N LEU A 8 -21.20 -5.83 -9.18
CA LEU A 8 -19.89 -5.18 -9.20
C LEU A 8 -18.76 -6.21 -9.04
N ASN A 9 -17.91 -6.34 -10.04
CA ASN A 9 -16.74 -7.22 -10.01
C ASN A 9 -15.59 -6.55 -9.24
N ARG A 10 -15.53 -6.80 -7.94
CA ARG A 10 -14.53 -6.19 -7.04
C ARG A 10 -13.12 -6.72 -7.26
N GLU A 11 -12.97 -7.95 -7.76
CA GLU A 11 -11.66 -8.56 -8.03
C GLU A 11 -10.95 -7.91 -9.22
N ALA A 12 -11.70 -7.30 -10.14
CA ALA A 12 -11.15 -6.59 -11.28
C ALA A 12 -10.74 -5.15 -10.97
N LEU A 13 -11.16 -4.60 -9.82
CA LEU A 13 -10.76 -3.27 -9.36
C LEU A 13 -9.28 -3.28 -9.01
N PHE A 14 -8.54 -2.31 -9.54
CA PHE A 14 -7.12 -2.22 -9.26
C PHE A 14 -6.55 -0.82 -9.49
N THR A 15 -5.72 -0.41 -8.59
CA THR A 15 -4.73 0.67 -8.73
C THR A 15 -3.62 0.43 -7.72
N ASP A 16 -2.46 1.00 -7.97
CA ASP A 16 -1.34 1.00 -7.05
C ASP A 16 -0.54 2.32 -7.15
N GLU A 17 0.63 2.35 -6.57
CA GLU A 17 1.50 3.54 -6.59
C GLU A 17 2.65 3.42 -7.61
N THR A 18 2.58 2.45 -8.55
CA THR A 18 3.54 2.30 -9.65
C THR A 18 3.29 3.31 -10.77
N GLU A 19 4.27 3.49 -11.65
CA GLU A 19 4.18 4.42 -12.80
C GLU A 19 3.01 4.13 -13.75
N ASN A 20 2.50 2.90 -13.77
CA ASN A 20 1.34 2.54 -14.58
C ASN A 20 0.03 3.13 -14.06
N PHE A 21 -0.03 3.44 -12.75
CA PHE A 21 -1.24 3.93 -12.09
C PHE A 21 -1.08 5.28 -11.39
N ARG A 22 0.15 5.75 -11.19
CA ARG A 22 0.45 7.07 -10.66
C ARG A 22 1.69 7.66 -11.33
N PHE A 23 1.51 8.70 -12.11
CA PHE A 23 2.62 9.34 -12.82
C PHE A 23 2.59 10.87 -12.66
N PRO A 24 3.71 11.50 -12.24
CA PRO A 24 4.92 10.88 -11.73
C PRO A 24 4.72 10.22 -10.35
N THR A 25 5.55 9.21 -10.02
CA THR A 25 5.48 8.50 -8.74
C THR A 25 6.07 9.31 -7.59
N GLU A 26 7.06 10.16 -7.86
CA GLU A 26 7.77 11.03 -6.91
C GLU A 26 7.63 12.50 -7.35
N PRO A 27 6.42 13.10 -7.21
CA PRO A 27 6.16 14.46 -7.72
C PRO A 27 6.80 15.53 -6.85
N LEU A 28 7.14 16.65 -7.47
CA LEU A 28 7.52 17.89 -6.83
C LEU A 28 6.31 18.82 -6.64
N GLU A 29 6.48 19.85 -5.82
CA GLU A 29 5.48 20.92 -5.71
C GLU A 29 5.21 21.56 -7.09
N GLY A 30 3.95 21.66 -7.44
CA GLY A 30 3.50 22.23 -8.72
C GLY A 30 3.34 21.20 -9.84
N ASP A 31 3.78 19.96 -9.66
CA ASP A 31 3.60 18.93 -10.67
C ASP A 31 2.13 18.50 -10.81
N ASP A 32 1.76 18.18 -12.03
CA ASP A 32 0.50 17.49 -12.32
C ASP A 32 0.72 15.97 -12.20
N VAL A 33 -0.05 15.32 -11.32
CA VAL A 33 -0.03 13.88 -11.11
C VAL A 33 -1.29 13.26 -11.71
N TYR A 34 -1.10 12.26 -12.55
CA TYR A 34 -2.16 11.48 -13.15
C TYR A 34 -2.37 10.21 -12.32
N LEU A 35 -3.59 10.04 -11.82
CA LEU A 35 -4.01 8.86 -11.07
C LEU A 35 -4.88 8.00 -11.99
N ARG A 36 -4.56 6.73 -12.11
CA ARG A 36 -5.26 5.76 -12.95
C ARG A 36 -5.91 4.69 -12.11
N PHE A 37 -7.10 4.26 -12.51
CA PHE A 37 -7.86 3.21 -11.84
C PHE A 37 -8.41 2.23 -12.88
N ARG A 38 -8.31 0.93 -12.62
CA ARG A 38 -8.77 -0.14 -13.51
C ARG A 38 -10.03 -0.80 -12.96
N THR A 39 -10.97 -1.13 -13.84
CA THR A 39 -12.19 -1.90 -13.54
C THR A 39 -12.39 -2.99 -14.58
N ALA A 40 -13.29 -3.95 -14.33
CA ALA A 40 -13.77 -4.83 -15.42
C ALA A 40 -14.50 -3.98 -16.47
N ARG A 41 -14.40 -4.38 -17.73
CA ARG A 41 -15.00 -3.66 -18.86
C ARG A 41 -16.52 -3.55 -18.71
N GLY A 42 -17.02 -2.31 -18.76
CA GLY A 42 -18.46 -2.02 -18.68
C GLY A 42 -19.10 -2.39 -17.34
N ASN A 43 -18.32 -2.61 -16.29
CA ASN A 43 -18.81 -3.12 -15.00
C ASN A 43 -19.05 -2.06 -13.94
N VAL A 44 -18.77 -0.79 -14.19
CA VAL A 44 -19.01 0.30 -13.24
C VAL A 44 -19.70 1.48 -13.89
N ASP A 45 -20.49 2.23 -13.11
CA ASP A 45 -21.13 3.46 -13.56
C ASP A 45 -20.21 4.65 -13.35
N TYR A 46 -19.58 4.72 -12.17
CA TYR A 46 -18.69 5.82 -11.81
C TYR A 46 -17.50 5.34 -10.97
N VAL A 47 -16.37 5.97 -11.19
CA VAL A 47 -15.20 5.93 -10.32
C VAL A 47 -14.95 7.33 -9.81
N TYR A 48 -14.79 7.49 -8.49
CA TYR A 48 -14.51 8.77 -7.85
C TYR A 48 -13.13 8.73 -7.21
N TYR A 49 -12.39 9.81 -7.38
CA TYR A 49 -11.27 10.18 -6.54
C TYR A 49 -11.78 10.88 -5.28
N ILE A 50 -11.29 10.50 -4.12
CA ILE A 50 -11.62 11.12 -2.83
C ILE A 50 -10.34 11.61 -2.17
N GLU A 51 -10.28 12.89 -1.85
CA GLU A 51 -9.19 13.51 -1.12
C GLU A 51 -9.62 13.81 0.33
N ASP A 52 -8.81 13.34 1.30
CA ASP A 52 -9.19 13.40 2.72
C ASP A 52 -9.22 14.83 3.27
N SER A 53 -8.16 15.62 2.97
CA SER A 53 -7.97 16.94 3.55
C SER A 53 -9.06 17.94 3.15
N SER A 54 -9.45 17.89 1.90
CA SER A 54 -10.49 18.76 1.32
C SER A 54 -11.88 18.14 1.32
N ARG A 55 -11.99 16.84 1.64
CA ARG A 55 -13.20 16.02 1.46
C ARG A 55 -13.77 16.13 0.04
N LYS A 56 -12.90 16.35 -0.92
CA LYS A 56 -13.26 16.50 -2.32
C LYS A 56 -13.54 15.12 -2.92
N GLU A 57 -14.75 14.91 -3.42
CA GLU A 57 -15.08 13.83 -4.35
C GLU A 57 -15.09 14.37 -5.77
N ALA A 58 -14.38 13.73 -6.69
CA ALA A 58 -14.36 14.09 -8.10
C ALA A 58 -14.51 12.86 -8.96
N VAL A 59 -15.35 12.93 -9.98
CA VAL A 59 -15.53 11.84 -10.94
C VAL A 59 -14.27 11.70 -11.78
N MET A 60 -13.78 10.48 -11.92
CA MET A 60 -12.69 10.15 -12.82
C MET A 60 -13.22 9.96 -14.25
N GLU A 61 -12.47 10.41 -15.23
CA GLU A 61 -12.82 10.26 -16.64
C GLU A 61 -12.31 8.90 -17.18
N LYS A 62 -13.14 8.21 -17.97
CA LYS A 62 -12.69 7.01 -18.66
C LYS A 62 -11.68 7.40 -19.74
N SER A 63 -10.44 6.93 -19.59
CA SER A 63 -9.32 7.29 -20.47
C SER A 63 -9.02 6.23 -21.52
N ASP A 64 -9.23 4.95 -21.18
CA ASP A 64 -8.84 3.84 -22.04
C ASP A 64 -9.72 2.61 -21.78
N SER A 65 -9.67 1.66 -22.71
CA SER A 65 -10.37 0.38 -22.60
C SER A 65 -9.64 -0.67 -23.43
N ASP A 66 -9.38 -1.82 -22.84
CA ASP A 66 -8.90 -3.00 -23.57
C ASP A 66 -9.98 -4.10 -23.67
N GLY A 67 -9.58 -5.31 -24.05
CA GLY A 67 -10.53 -6.43 -24.20
C GLY A 67 -11.24 -6.84 -22.90
N LEU A 68 -10.63 -6.60 -21.74
CA LEU A 68 -11.05 -7.08 -20.43
C LEU A 68 -11.36 -5.95 -19.43
N PHE A 69 -10.69 -4.80 -19.56
CA PHE A 69 -10.68 -3.75 -18.54
C PHE A 69 -11.02 -2.39 -19.13
N ASP A 70 -11.59 -1.54 -18.28
CA ASP A 70 -11.73 -0.10 -18.47
C ASP A 70 -10.79 0.63 -17.52
N TYR A 71 -10.20 1.74 -17.99
CA TYR A 71 -9.29 2.57 -17.24
C TYR A 71 -9.87 3.97 -17.08
N TYR A 72 -9.75 4.51 -15.87
CA TYR A 72 -10.22 5.82 -15.49
C TYR A 72 -9.05 6.65 -15.00
N GLU A 73 -9.03 7.92 -15.34
CA GLU A 73 -7.96 8.84 -14.94
C GLU A 73 -8.50 10.10 -14.27
N TYR A 74 -7.74 10.58 -13.33
CA TYR A 74 -7.96 11.86 -12.69
C TYR A 74 -6.63 12.58 -12.49
N LYS A 75 -6.60 13.88 -12.85
CA LYS A 75 -5.41 14.72 -12.71
C LYS A 75 -5.54 15.60 -11.47
N ILE A 76 -4.49 15.61 -10.67
CA ILE A 76 -4.32 16.51 -9.53
C ILE A 76 -3.06 17.35 -9.71
N THR A 77 -3.08 18.61 -9.29
CA THR A 77 -1.87 19.43 -9.17
C THR A 77 -1.41 19.39 -7.72
N VAL A 78 -0.17 19.00 -7.49
CA VAL A 78 0.36 18.76 -6.15
C VAL A 78 0.89 20.05 -5.55
N GLY A 79 0.42 20.39 -4.34
CA GLY A 79 0.93 21.50 -3.52
C GLY A 79 2.10 21.07 -2.63
N ARG A 80 2.31 21.82 -1.54
CA ARG A 80 3.35 21.51 -0.53
C ARG A 80 2.94 20.43 0.45
N GLU A 81 1.64 20.35 0.71
CA GLU A 81 1.11 19.47 1.73
C GLU A 81 1.02 18.02 1.22
N ARG A 82 1.16 17.10 2.15
CA ARG A 82 0.95 15.69 1.85
C ARG A 82 -0.52 15.43 1.51
N ILE A 83 -0.77 14.74 0.40
CA ILE A 83 -2.10 14.34 -0.05
C ILE A 83 -2.36 12.91 0.40
N SER A 84 -3.51 12.68 1.03
CA SER A 84 -4.05 11.36 1.35
C SER A 84 -5.34 11.17 0.56
N TYR A 85 -5.47 10.03 -0.15
CA TYR A 85 -6.60 9.81 -1.06
C TYR A 85 -7.00 8.34 -1.17
N SER A 86 -8.23 8.13 -1.58
CA SER A 86 -8.82 6.82 -1.89
C SER A 86 -9.73 6.93 -3.10
N PHE A 87 -10.33 5.81 -3.49
CA PHE A 87 -11.30 5.79 -4.58
C PHE A 87 -12.62 5.22 -4.08
N LYS A 88 -13.70 5.63 -4.76
CA LYS A 88 -15.04 5.06 -4.57
C LYS A 88 -15.56 4.62 -5.92
N VAL A 89 -16.06 3.41 -5.97
CA VAL A 89 -16.59 2.79 -7.18
C VAL A 89 -18.07 2.53 -6.98
N VAL A 90 -18.86 2.90 -7.97
CA VAL A 90 -20.32 2.81 -7.93
C VAL A 90 -20.85 2.02 -9.13
N LYS A 91 -21.77 1.10 -8.85
CA LYS A 91 -22.56 0.38 -9.85
C LYS A 91 -24.01 0.21 -9.37
N GLY A 92 -24.97 0.89 -10.03
CA GLY A 92 -26.37 0.89 -9.61
C GLY A 92 -26.51 1.38 -8.18
N SER A 93 -27.02 0.51 -7.30
CA SER A 93 -27.13 0.78 -5.87
C SER A 93 -25.93 0.30 -5.03
N GLU A 94 -24.99 -0.40 -5.66
CA GLU A 94 -23.78 -0.87 -4.98
C GLU A 94 -22.68 0.19 -5.01
N ALA A 95 -21.98 0.33 -3.89
CA ALA A 95 -20.76 1.14 -3.81
C ALA A 95 -19.71 0.43 -2.96
N CYS A 96 -18.45 0.63 -3.29
CA CYS A 96 -17.33 0.23 -2.45
C CYS A 96 -16.22 1.27 -2.52
N TYR A 97 -15.35 1.25 -1.52
CA TYR A 97 -14.13 2.05 -1.50
C TYR A 97 -12.94 1.19 -1.90
N TYR A 98 -11.91 1.86 -2.43
CA TYR A 98 -10.66 1.20 -2.79
C TYR A 98 -9.47 1.98 -2.21
N ASN A 99 -8.64 1.29 -1.46
CA ASN A 99 -7.45 1.81 -0.81
C ASN A 99 -6.31 0.78 -0.89
N ARG A 100 -5.24 0.93 -0.14
CA ARG A 100 -4.09 0.02 -0.15
C ARG A 100 -4.40 -1.42 0.30
N LEU A 101 -5.56 -1.66 0.91
CA LEU A 101 -6.06 -3.02 1.19
C LEU A 101 -6.84 -3.63 0.01
N GLY A 102 -7.11 -2.86 -1.05
CA GLY A 102 -8.00 -3.25 -2.12
C GLY A 102 -9.44 -2.76 -1.91
N ALA A 103 -10.42 -3.49 -2.41
CA ALA A 103 -11.84 -3.14 -2.31
C ALA A 103 -12.40 -3.41 -0.90
N THR A 104 -12.93 -2.37 -0.26
CA THR A 104 -13.50 -2.40 1.10
C THR A 104 -14.90 -1.79 1.13
N MET A 105 -15.73 -2.15 2.12
CA MET A 105 -17.05 -1.55 2.28
C MET A 105 -16.99 -0.20 2.98
N ASP A 106 -15.97 0.00 3.84
CA ASP A 106 -15.78 1.20 4.63
C ASP A 106 -14.56 1.98 4.14
N ASN A 107 -14.64 3.31 4.15
CA ASN A 107 -13.52 4.17 3.80
C ASN A 107 -12.54 4.30 4.99
N GLN A 108 -11.55 3.41 5.04
CA GLN A 108 -10.58 3.32 6.15
C GLN A 108 -9.37 4.23 5.87
N GLU A 109 -9.35 5.43 6.45
CA GLU A 109 -8.33 6.47 6.20
C GLU A 109 -6.89 6.03 6.47
N CYS A 110 -6.66 5.12 7.43
CA CYS A 110 -5.31 4.62 7.75
C CYS A 110 -4.65 3.85 6.59
N PHE A 111 -5.45 3.34 5.65
CA PHE A 111 -4.97 2.61 4.48
C PHE A 111 -5.04 3.41 3.17
N HIS A 112 -5.35 4.69 3.21
CA HIS A 112 -5.37 5.53 2.03
C HIS A 112 -4.01 5.63 1.36
N PHE A 113 -4.01 5.83 0.05
CA PHE A 113 -2.81 6.15 -0.73
C PHE A 113 -2.27 7.51 -0.32
N ARG A 114 -0.96 7.72 -0.48
CA ARG A 114 -0.32 8.96 -0.06
C ARG A 114 0.64 9.49 -1.12
N ILE A 115 0.62 10.80 -1.30
CA ILE A 115 1.61 11.53 -2.07
C ILE A 115 2.32 12.48 -1.11
N ALA A 116 3.65 12.39 -1.07
CA ALA A 116 4.51 13.30 -0.31
C ALA A 116 5.33 14.12 -1.30
N PRO A 117 4.93 15.38 -1.57
CA PRO A 117 5.63 16.21 -2.54
C PRO A 117 7.08 16.44 -2.15
N GLY A 118 7.99 16.39 -3.12
CA GLY A 118 9.42 16.56 -2.88
C GLY A 118 10.12 15.39 -2.16
N PHE A 119 9.40 14.31 -1.86
CA PHE A 119 10.04 13.07 -1.40
C PHE A 119 10.61 12.32 -2.60
N SER A 120 11.88 11.98 -2.52
CA SER A 120 12.57 11.16 -3.52
C SER A 120 13.32 10.03 -2.83
N THR A 121 13.10 8.82 -3.30
CA THR A 121 13.85 7.66 -2.85
C THR A 121 15.28 7.74 -3.39
N PRO A 122 16.32 7.68 -2.55
CA PRO A 122 17.70 7.66 -3.02
C PRO A 122 17.94 6.54 -4.03
N ASP A 123 18.71 6.82 -5.10
CA ASP A 123 18.90 5.87 -6.19
C ASP A 123 19.52 4.55 -5.73
N TRP A 124 20.39 4.59 -4.71
CA TRP A 124 20.98 3.37 -4.14
C TRP A 124 19.95 2.45 -3.47
N ALA A 125 18.82 3.00 -3.02
CA ALA A 125 17.76 2.24 -2.35
C ALA A 125 16.74 1.64 -3.32
N LYS A 126 16.68 2.19 -4.55
CA LYS A 126 15.77 1.70 -5.59
C LYS A 126 16.21 0.32 -6.08
N GLY A 127 15.40 -0.70 -5.82
CA GLY A 127 15.72 -2.09 -6.18
C GLY A 127 16.77 -2.77 -5.30
N ALA A 128 17.20 -2.13 -4.19
CA ALA A 128 18.15 -2.72 -3.27
C ALA A 128 17.54 -3.93 -2.53
N ILE A 129 18.32 -5.00 -2.42
CA ILE A 129 17.99 -6.14 -1.57
C ILE A 129 18.66 -5.89 -0.23
N MET A 130 17.87 -5.83 0.85
CA MET A 130 18.35 -5.68 2.20
C MET A 130 18.30 -7.03 2.92
N TYR A 131 19.42 -7.41 3.54
CA TYR A 131 19.50 -8.58 4.39
C TYR A 131 19.83 -8.14 5.82
N GLN A 132 18.90 -8.37 6.74
CA GLN A 132 19.10 -8.05 8.14
C GLN A 132 19.68 -9.27 8.86
N ILE A 133 20.86 -9.10 9.45
CA ILE A 133 21.53 -10.14 10.24
C ILE A 133 21.33 -9.83 11.72
N TYR A 134 20.70 -10.76 12.42
CA TYR A 134 20.70 -10.78 13.88
C TYR A 134 22.01 -11.45 14.32
N VAL A 135 22.96 -10.65 14.76
CA VAL A 135 24.33 -11.12 15.04
C VAL A 135 24.36 -12.24 16.08
N ASP A 136 23.52 -12.12 17.09
CA ASP A 136 23.36 -13.12 18.17
C ASP A 136 22.73 -14.46 17.70
N ARG A 137 22.20 -14.51 16.48
CA ARG A 137 21.48 -15.68 15.94
C ARG A 137 21.97 -16.13 14.58
N PHE A 138 23.10 -15.63 14.12
CA PHE A 138 23.57 -15.94 12.77
C PHE A 138 24.74 -16.93 12.78
N CYS A 139 25.82 -16.58 13.43
CA CYS A 139 27.00 -17.42 13.54
C CYS A 139 27.84 -16.96 14.73
N ASN A 140 28.19 -17.91 15.59
CA ASN A 140 29.14 -17.65 16.66
C ASN A 140 30.58 -17.76 16.12
N GLY A 141 31.24 -16.62 15.95
CA GLY A 141 32.62 -16.56 15.45
C GLY A 141 33.68 -16.60 16.55
N ASP A 142 33.30 -16.37 17.80
CA ASP A 142 34.20 -16.38 18.96
C ASP A 142 33.48 -16.87 20.22
N PRO A 143 33.58 -18.15 20.52
CA PRO A 143 32.95 -18.76 21.72
C PRO A 143 33.51 -18.22 23.05
N SER A 144 34.63 -17.50 23.06
CA SER A 144 35.24 -17.03 24.29
C SER A 144 34.49 -15.85 24.93
N ASN A 145 33.61 -15.22 24.16
CA ASN A 145 32.75 -14.12 24.61
C ASN A 145 31.28 -14.50 24.78
N ASP A 146 30.98 -15.78 24.72
CA ASP A 146 29.62 -16.27 24.93
C ASP A 146 29.14 -16.00 26.33
N VAL A 147 27.89 -15.66 26.46
CA VAL A 147 27.20 -15.51 27.74
C VAL A 147 27.10 -16.90 28.40
N VAL A 148 27.55 -16.99 29.64
CA VAL A 148 27.44 -18.24 30.43
C VAL A 148 26.21 -18.23 31.31
N ASP A 149 25.74 -19.41 31.69
CA ASP A 149 24.59 -19.58 32.57
C ASP A 149 24.71 -18.76 33.85
N ASN A 150 23.68 -17.99 34.17
CA ASN A 150 23.61 -17.15 35.38
C ASN A 150 24.64 -16.00 35.44
N GLU A 151 25.23 -15.60 34.32
CA GLU A 151 26.20 -14.53 34.30
C GLU A 151 25.58 -13.18 34.70
N TYR A 152 24.33 -12.95 34.33
CA TYR A 152 23.58 -11.78 34.76
C TYR A 152 22.07 -12.07 34.86
N PHE A 153 21.35 -11.13 35.49
CA PHE A 153 19.92 -11.22 35.72
C PHE A 153 19.19 -10.19 34.80
N TYR A 154 18.18 -10.63 34.03
CA TYR A 154 17.44 -9.81 33.12
C TYR A 154 15.95 -10.18 33.17
N ILE A 155 15.08 -9.17 33.32
CA ILE A 155 13.61 -9.31 33.40
C ILE A 155 13.21 -10.47 34.33
N ASP A 156 13.65 -10.35 35.59
CA ASP A 156 13.34 -11.34 36.67
C ASP A 156 13.78 -12.78 36.41
N GLN A 157 14.69 -13.03 35.49
CA GLN A 157 15.25 -14.35 35.16
C GLN A 157 16.77 -14.28 35.02
N ASN A 158 17.41 -15.38 35.39
CA ASN A 158 18.80 -15.57 35.09
C ASN A 158 18.99 -15.90 33.62
N VAL A 159 20.03 -15.36 33.02
CA VAL A 159 20.40 -15.72 31.65
C VAL A 159 20.88 -17.15 31.58
N MET A 160 20.48 -17.85 30.51
CA MET A 160 20.89 -19.22 30.25
C MET A 160 21.40 -19.37 28.82
N HIS A 161 22.52 -20.05 28.64
CA HIS A 161 23.05 -20.39 27.33
C HIS A 161 22.22 -21.48 26.68
N VAL A 162 21.68 -21.23 25.49
CA VAL A 162 20.88 -22.20 24.72
C VAL A 162 21.71 -22.72 23.55
N SER A 163 22.13 -23.97 23.64
CA SER A 163 22.89 -24.64 22.57
C SER A 163 22.00 -25.24 21.47
N ASP A 164 20.72 -25.44 21.75
CA ASP A 164 19.76 -25.99 20.78
C ASP A 164 18.99 -24.89 20.08
N TRP A 165 19.42 -24.55 18.88
CA TRP A 165 18.85 -23.49 18.04
C TRP A 165 17.42 -23.78 17.52
N SER A 166 16.94 -25.02 17.66
CA SER A 166 15.58 -25.40 17.30
C SER A 166 14.53 -25.00 18.35
N LYS A 167 14.98 -24.63 19.55
CA LYS A 167 14.10 -24.23 20.65
C LYS A 167 13.68 -22.76 20.48
N TYR A 168 12.42 -22.50 20.77
CA TYR A 168 11.95 -21.11 20.90
C TYR A 168 12.63 -20.47 22.12
N PRO A 169 13.00 -19.17 22.03
CA PRO A 169 13.44 -18.42 23.21
C PRO A 169 12.36 -18.50 24.28
N SER A 170 12.75 -18.80 25.50
CA SER A 170 11.83 -18.74 26.65
C SER A 170 11.37 -17.30 26.85
N GLN A 171 10.08 -17.11 27.02
CA GLN A 171 9.50 -15.81 27.43
C GLN A 171 9.71 -15.63 28.92
#